data_3805447e556b91e8ae5b16cda00b57b8
#
_entry.id   3805447e556b91e8ae5b16cda00b57b8
#
_cell.length_a   1.000
_cell.length_b   1.000
_cell.length_c   1.000
_cell.angle_alpha   90.00
_cell.angle_beta   90.00
_cell.angle_gamma   90.00
#
_symmetry.space_group_name_H-M   'P 1'
#
loop_
_entity.id
_entity.type
_entity.pdbx_description
1 polymer ?
#
loop_
_entity_poly.entity_id
_entity_poly.type
_entity_poly.pdbx_seq_one_letter_code
_entity_poly.pdbx_strand_id
1 'polypeptide(L)'
;TGSEMQLGRGETIGDTAQVLSRFVDAIMIRILDHGQMLELAEYATVPVINALTKVSHPCQIMADVLTFEEHRGPIRGRKVAWSGDANNVLASWVHAAARFDFTLNIASPPELAPPPALLAWAQQ
;
A
#
# COMPACT_ATOMS: atom_id res chain seq x y z
N THR A 1 6.00 6.38 17.07
CA THR A 1 6.05 4.91 16.82
C THR A 1 4.87 4.25 17.50
N GLY A 2 4.44 3.02 17.08
CA GLY A 2 3.29 2.32 17.66
C GLY A 2 3.40 2.04 19.18
N SER A 3 4.61 2.13 19.78
CA SER A 3 4.84 2.08 21.22
C SER A 3 4.53 3.40 21.94
N GLU A 4 4.50 4.52 21.22
CA GLU A 4 4.22 5.86 21.75
C GLU A 4 2.73 6.21 21.66
N MET A 5 2.02 5.65 20.69
CA MET A 5 0.59 5.89 20.47
C MET A 5 -0.29 4.84 21.14
N GLN A 6 0.02 4.29 22.28
CA GLN A 6 -0.80 3.34 23.08
C GLN A 6 -1.81 2.44 22.30
N LEU A 7 -1.71 2.35 20.99
CA LEU A 7 -2.53 1.49 20.15
C LEU A 7 -2.41 0.04 20.64
N GLY A 8 -3.51 -0.51 21.18
CA GLY A 8 -3.55 -1.87 21.70
C GLY A 8 -3.12 -2.04 23.16
N ARG A 9 -2.95 -0.96 23.93
CA ARG A 9 -2.66 -1.00 25.38
C ARG A 9 -3.87 -0.63 26.25
N GLY A 10 -5.05 -1.12 25.92
CA GLY A 10 -6.28 -0.88 26.70
C GLY A 10 -7.42 -0.26 25.90
N GLU A 11 -7.16 0.36 24.76
CA GLU A 11 -8.16 0.75 23.78
C GLU A 11 -8.18 -0.19 22.57
N THR A 12 -9.36 -0.47 22.06
CA THR A 12 -9.51 -1.21 20.81
C THR A 12 -9.13 -0.32 19.62
N ILE A 13 -8.73 -0.93 18.49
CA ILE A 13 -8.45 -0.19 17.26
C ILE A 13 -9.71 0.55 16.80
N GLY A 14 -10.88 -0.08 16.95
CA GLY A 14 -12.17 0.51 16.62
C GLY A 14 -12.48 1.77 17.44
N ASP A 15 -12.24 1.75 18.76
CA ASP A 15 -12.46 2.92 19.61
C ASP A 15 -11.51 4.06 19.24
N THR A 16 -10.22 3.73 19.03
CA THR A 16 -9.23 4.70 18.55
C THR A 16 -9.63 5.32 17.21
N ALA A 17 -10.14 4.52 16.25
CA ALA A 17 -10.60 5.01 14.96
C ALA A 17 -11.76 5.99 15.09
N GLN A 18 -12.75 5.67 15.93
CA GLN A 18 -13.91 6.52 16.17
C GLN A 18 -13.55 7.84 16.85
N VAL A 19 -12.65 7.79 17.84
CA VAL A 19 -12.17 8.98 18.53
C VAL A 19 -11.39 9.88 17.58
N LEU A 20 -10.38 9.34 16.86
CA LEU A 20 -9.59 10.12 15.91
C LEU A 20 -10.45 10.77 14.83
N SER A 21 -11.48 10.07 14.34
CA SER A 21 -12.39 10.59 13.33
C SER A 21 -13.15 11.86 13.76
N ARG A 22 -13.16 12.19 15.06
CA ARG A 22 -13.77 13.43 15.58
C ARG A 22 -12.82 14.63 15.54
N PHE A 23 -11.53 14.39 15.31
CA PHE A 23 -10.50 15.42 15.41
C PHE A 23 -9.80 15.73 14.09
N VAL A 24 -9.94 14.83 13.08
CA VAL A 24 -9.20 14.93 11.82
C VAL A 24 -10.11 14.67 10.62
N ASP A 25 -9.71 15.16 9.44
CA ASP A 25 -10.44 14.95 8.19
C ASP A 25 -9.97 13.69 7.43
N ALA A 26 -8.80 13.15 7.79
CA ALA A 26 -8.25 11.91 7.25
C ALA A 26 -7.23 11.31 8.22
N ILE A 27 -7.06 9.98 8.17
CA ILE A 27 -6.07 9.26 8.98
C ILE A 27 -5.04 8.62 8.03
N MET A 28 -3.77 9.00 8.15
CA MET A 28 -2.68 8.28 7.49
C MET A 28 -2.01 7.37 8.51
N ILE A 29 -1.97 6.06 8.22
CA ILE A 29 -1.38 5.08 9.13
C ILE A 29 -0.27 4.26 8.49
N ARG A 30 0.85 4.10 9.21
CA ARG A 30 1.92 3.15 8.91
C ARG A 30 1.97 2.11 10.02
N ILE A 31 1.57 0.88 9.70
CA ILE A 31 1.50 -0.24 10.64
C ILE A 31 1.84 -1.54 9.92
N LEU A 32 2.60 -2.44 10.57
CA LEU A 32 3.02 -3.67 9.91
C LEU A 32 1.86 -4.65 9.68
N ASP A 33 0.94 -4.73 10.63
CA ASP A 33 -0.23 -5.59 10.54
C ASP A 33 -1.29 -4.97 9.62
N HIS A 34 -1.55 -5.63 8.49
CA HIS A 34 -2.52 -5.18 7.50
C HIS A 34 -3.96 -5.30 8.02
N GLY A 35 -4.25 -6.34 8.83
CA GLY A 35 -5.57 -6.54 9.43
C GLY A 35 -5.96 -5.40 10.37
N GLN A 36 -5.01 -4.94 11.20
CA GLN A 36 -5.23 -3.79 12.06
C GLN A 36 -5.50 -2.49 11.27
N MET A 37 -4.85 -2.31 10.13
CA MET A 37 -5.13 -1.16 9.25
C MET A 37 -6.54 -1.27 8.64
N LEU A 38 -6.98 -2.47 8.25
CA LEU A 38 -8.33 -2.69 7.73
C LEU A 38 -9.38 -2.46 8.82
N GLU A 39 -9.15 -2.97 10.04
CA GLU A 39 -10.03 -2.72 11.20
C GLU A 39 -10.16 -1.22 11.48
N LEU A 40 -9.04 -0.49 11.49
CA LEU A 40 -9.08 0.97 11.67
C LEU A 40 -9.90 1.65 10.56
N ALA A 41 -9.77 1.20 9.32
CA ALA A 41 -10.53 1.74 8.19
C ALA A 41 -12.03 1.41 8.26
N GLU A 42 -12.40 0.27 8.83
CA GLU A 42 -13.80 -0.16 9.01
C GLU A 42 -14.53 0.73 10.02
N TYR A 43 -13.87 1.09 11.12
CA TYR A 43 -14.49 1.86 12.21
C TYR A 43 -14.29 3.38 12.07
N ALA A 44 -13.38 3.85 11.25
CA ALA A 44 -13.18 5.27 10.98
C ALA A 44 -14.35 5.83 10.16
N THR A 45 -14.78 7.06 10.49
CA THR A 45 -15.78 7.81 9.70
C THR A 45 -15.15 8.80 8.73
N VAL A 46 -13.81 8.83 8.67
CA VAL A 46 -13.01 9.63 7.75
C VAL A 46 -12.12 8.70 6.90
N PRO A 47 -11.62 9.15 5.75
CA PRO A 47 -10.73 8.34 4.92
C PRO A 47 -9.48 7.86 5.66
N VAL A 48 -9.13 6.58 5.48
CA VAL A 48 -7.88 6.00 5.99
C VAL A 48 -6.92 5.75 4.84
N ILE A 49 -5.73 6.32 4.94
CA ILE A 49 -4.67 6.22 3.95
C ILE A 49 -3.62 5.22 4.44
N ASN A 50 -3.43 4.15 3.68
CA ASN A 50 -2.37 3.19 3.94
C ASN A 50 -1.01 3.77 3.57
N ALA A 51 -0.25 4.24 4.55
CA ALA A 51 1.12 4.72 4.32
C ALA A 51 2.13 3.58 4.15
N LEU A 52 1.93 2.46 4.84
CA LEU A 52 2.65 1.20 4.66
C LEU A 52 2.07 0.11 5.56
N THR A 53 1.95 -1.11 5.02
CA THR A 53 1.81 -2.35 5.79
C THR A 53 2.81 -3.40 5.29
N LYS A 54 2.87 -4.59 5.90
CA LYS A 54 3.64 -5.73 5.35
C LYS A 54 3.13 -6.21 3.99
N VAL A 55 1.88 -5.90 3.64
CA VAL A 55 1.23 -6.35 2.40
C VAL A 55 1.43 -5.36 1.26
N SER A 56 1.42 -4.05 1.54
CA SER A 56 1.48 -3.02 0.51
C SER A 56 2.06 -1.69 1.00
N HIS A 57 2.57 -0.89 0.06
CA HIS A 57 3.09 0.45 0.28
C HIS A 57 2.62 1.42 -0.82
N PRO A 58 1.30 1.70 -0.92
CA PRO A 58 0.73 2.46 -2.03
C PRO A 58 1.28 3.89 -2.12
N CYS A 59 1.52 4.57 -0.99
CA CYS A 59 2.05 5.93 -0.99
C CYS A 59 3.43 6.05 -1.65
N GLN A 60 4.30 5.01 -1.51
CA GLN A 60 5.58 4.98 -2.20
C GLN A 60 5.38 4.95 -3.72
N ILE A 61 4.48 4.09 -4.18
CA ILE A 61 4.26 3.95 -5.62
C ILE A 61 3.61 5.20 -6.23
N MET A 62 2.71 5.87 -5.50
CA MET A 62 2.17 7.15 -5.95
C MET A 62 3.28 8.21 -6.11
N ALA A 63 4.25 8.25 -5.20
CA ALA A 63 5.41 9.13 -5.30
C ALA A 63 6.31 8.77 -6.48
N ASP A 64 6.57 7.46 -6.70
CA ASP A 64 7.40 6.97 -7.80
C ASP A 64 6.75 7.27 -9.16
N VAL A 65 5.44 7.02 -9.30
CA VAL A 65 4.67 7.33 -10.52
C VAL A 65 4.67 8.83 -10.79
N LEU A 66 4.39 9.65 -9.77
CA LEU A 66 4.42 11.12 -9.92
C LEU A 66 5.81 11.58 -10.38
N THR A 67 6.87 11.11 -9.73
CA THR A 67 8.24 11.46 -10.12
C THR A 67 8.56 11.05 -11.54
N PHE A 68 8.14 9.84 -11.95
CA PHE A 68 8.29 9.39 -13.33
C PHE A 68 7.56 10.34 -14.31
N GLU A 69 6.31 10.67 -14.02
CA GLU A 69 5.49 11.50 -14.91
C GLU A 69 6.00 12.94 -15.03
N GLU A 70 6.52 13.51 -13.95
CA GLU A 70 7.15 14.85 -13.96
C GLU A 70 8.40 14.89 -14.87
N HIS A 71 9.15 13.79 -14.97
CA HIS A 71 10.39 13.75 -15.73
C HIS A 71 10.28 13.11 -17.11
N ARG A 72 9.29 12.25 -17.34
CA ARG A 72 9.18 11.41 -18.55
C ARG A 72 7.81 11.43 -19.21
N GLY A 73 6.86 12.20 -18.68
CA GLY A 73 5.48 12.24 -19.14
C GLY A 73 4.70 10.99 -18.71
N PRO A 74 3.45 10.80 -19.16
CA PRO A 74 2.53 9.78 -18.67
C PRO A 74 3.13 8.38 -18.62
N ILE A 75 2.89 7.67 -17.53
CA ILE A 75 3.33 6.28 -17.31
C ILE A 75 2.49 5.28 -18.11
N ARG A 76 1.25 5.65 -18.46
CA ARG A 76 0.35 4.82 -19.26
C ARG A 76 1.03 4.27 -20.50
N GLY A 77 0.89 2.97 -20.77
CA GLY A 77 1.46 2.27 -21.92
C GLY A 77 2.98 2.08 -21.86
N ARG A 78 3.65 2.51 -20.80
CA ARG A 78 5.09 2.32 -20.61
C ARG A 78 5.42 0.90 -20.15
N LYS A 79 6.69 0.54 -20.24
CA LYS A 79 7.24 -0.70 -19.69
C LYS A 79 8.15 -0.36 -18.52
N VAL A 80 7.79 -0.83 -17.36
CA VAL A 80 8.54 -0.70 -16.10
C VAL A 80 9.15 -2.04 -15.77
N ALA A 81 10.36 -2.07 -15.23
CA ALA A 81 11.03 -3.27 -14.78
C ALA A 81 11.25 -3.23 -13.27
N TRP A 82 10.94 -4.33 -12.61
CA TRP A 82 11.30 -4.62 -11.23
C TRP A 82 12.40 -5.68 -11.20
N SER A 83 13.42 -5.46 -10.39
CA SER A 83 14.48 -6.44 -10.14
C SER A 83 14.72 -6.55 -8.65
N GLY A 84 14.48 -7.74 -8.09
CA GLY A 84 14.65 -8.01 -6.65
C GLY A 84 13.60 -8.95 -6.08
N ASP A 85 13.48 -8.96 -4.74
CA ASP A 85 12.52 -9.75 -3.98
C ASP A 85 11.07 -9.25 -4.18
N ALA A 86 10.12 -10.17 -4.08
CA ALA A 86 8.71 -9.83 -4.09
C ALA A 86 8.24 -9.40 -2.69
N ASN A 87 8.44 -8.14 -2.39
CA ASN A 87 8.02 -7.51 -1.14
C ASN A 87 6.72 -6.70 -1.29
N ASN A 88 6.32 -5.98 -0.24
CA ASN A 88 5.13 -5.13 -0.21
C ASN A 88 5.18 -3.96 -1.22
N VAL A 89 6.39 -3.51 -1.61
CA VAL A 89 6.55 -2.46 -2.63
C VAL A 89 6.24 -3.04 -4.01
N LEU A 90 6.77 -4.24 -4.34
CA LEU A 90 6.42 -4.92 -5.59
C LEU A 90 4.91 -5.19 -5.67
N ALA A 91 4.26 -5.64 -4.57
CA ALA A 91 2.82 -5.84 -4.57
C ALA A 91 2.07 -4.56 -4.96
N SER A 92 2.51 -3.40 -4.47
CA SER A 92 1.93 -2.11 -4.85
C SER A 92 2.23 -1.71 -6.30
N TRP A 93 3.40 -2.05 -6.84
CA TRP A 93 3.71 -1.87 -8.26
C TRP A 93 2.80 -2.71 -9.17
N VAL A 94 2.49 -3.94 -8.77
CA VAL A 94 1.52 -4.80 -9.49
C VAL A 94 0.14 -4.15 -9.52
N HIS A 95 -0.35 -3.65 -8.38
CA HIS A 95 -1.60 -2.92 -8.31
C HIS A 95 -1.60 -1.64 -9.17
N ALA A 96 -0.49 -0.89 -9.13
CA ALA A 96 -0.34 0.32 -9.93
C ALA A 96 -0.32 0.02 -11.43
N ALA A 97 0.36 -1.05 -11.87
CA ALA A 97 0.38 -1.44 -13.28
C ALA A 97 -1.03 -1.65 -13.83
N ALA A 98 -1.89 -2.35 -13.09
CA ALA A 98 -3.28 -2.57 -13.46
C ALA A 98 -4.12 -1.27 -13.44
N ARG A 99 -3.84 -0.34 -12.52
CA ARG A 99 -4.63 0.89 -12.35
C ARG A 99 -4.22 2.02 -13.28
N PHE A 100 -2.92 2.12 -13.60
CA PHE A 100 -2.36 3.17 -14.46
C PHE A 100 -2.11 2.69 -15.90
N ASP A 101 -2.44 1.44 -16.22
CA ASP A 101 -2.37 0.86 -17.57
C ASP A 101 -0.93 0.91 -18.13
N PHE A 102 0.03 0.29 -17.42
CA PHE A 102 1.39 0.09 -17.89
C PHE A 102 1.84 -1.37 -17.70
N THR A 103 2.85 -1.80 -18.45
CA THR A 103 3.41 -3.15 -18.33
C THR A 103 4.45 -3.19 -17.22
N LEU A 104 4.35 -4.15 -16.28
CA LEU A 104 5.37 -4.41 -15.27
C LEU A 104 6.08 -5.74 -15.56
N ASN A 105 7.36 -5.68 -15.89
CA ASN A 105 8.21 -6.85 -16.05
C ASN A 105 8.93 -7.14 -14.73
N ILE A 106 8.78 -8.35 -14.20
CA ILE A 106 9.33 -8.74 -12.89
C ILE A 106 10.47 -9.75 -13.08
N ALA A 107 11.63 -9.44 -12.55
CA ALA A 107 12.78 -10.32 -12.45
C ALA A 107 13.08 -10.58 -10.97
N SER A 108 12.63 -11.72 -10.45
CA SER A 108 12.85 -12.18 -9.07
C SER A 108 13.46 -13.58 -9.08
N PRO A 109 14.35 -13.91 -8.13
CA PRO A 109 14.76 -15.29 -7.89
C PRO A 109 13.53 -16.18 -7.59
N PRO A 110 13.53 -17.45 -7.96
CA PRO A 110 12.38 -18.34 -7.73
C PRO A 110 11.89 -18.39 -6.28
N GLU A 111 12.82 -18.38 -5.33
CA GLU A 111 12.57 -18.41 -3.88
C GLU A 111 11.98 -17.09 -3.31
N LEU A 112 12.08 -16.01 -4.08
CA LEU A 112 11.58 -14.68 -3.73
C LEU A 112 10.54 -14.17 -4.74
N ALA A 113 9.94 -15.09 -5.50
CA ALA A 113 8.95 -14.77 -6.53
C ALA A 113 7.64 -14.24 -5.93
N PRO A 114 6.88 -13.42 -6.69
CA PRO A 114 5.57 -12.94 -6.25
C PRO A 114 4.60 -14.09 -5.95
N PRO A 115 3.72 -13.93 -4.94
CA PRO A 115 2.67 -14.91 -4.69
C PRO A 115 1.81 -15.13 -5.93
N PRO A 116 1.49 -16.39 -6.32
CA PRO A 116 0.68 -16.68 -7.50
C PRO A 116 -0.68 -15.97 -7.52
N ALA A 117 -1.30 -15.79 -6.35
CA ALA A 117 -2.57 -15.09 -6.22
C ALA A 117 -2.48 -13.61 -6.63
N LEU A 118 -1.35 -12.94 -6.35
CA LEU A 118 -1.13 -11.55 -6.76
C LEU A 118 -0.99 -11.43 -8.28
N LEU A 119 -0.27 -12.36 -8.90
CA LEU A 119 -0.11 -12.39 -10.36
C LEU A 119 -1.43 -12.74 -11.07
N ALA A 120 -2.19 -13.69 -10.54
CA ALA A 120 -3.50 -14.05 -11.09
C ALA A 120 -4.49 -12.87 -11.01
N TRP A 121 -4.45 -12.11 -9.93
CA TRP A 121 -5.26 -10.89 -9.81
C TRP A 121 -4.88 -9.83 -10.87
N ALA A 122 -3.59 -9.65 -11.16
CA ALA A 122 -3.11 -8.64 -12.11
C ALA A 122 -3.41 -8.97 -13.57
N GLN A 123 -3.79 -10.21 -13.88
CA GLN A 123 -4.12 -10.69 -15.24
C GLN A 123 -5.62 -10.64 -15.56
N GLN A 124 -6.45 -10.24 -14.61
CA GLN A 124 -7.91 -10.04 -14.77
C GLN A 124 -8.24 -8.65 -15.34
#